data_5b3f10ed0b7e50b76e9f7d29db976845
#
_entry.id   5b3f10ed0b7e50b76e9f7d29db976845
#
_cell.length_a   1.000
_cell.length_b   1.000
_cell.length_c   1.000
_cell.angle_alpha   90.00
_cell.angle_beta   90.00
_cell.angle_gamma   90.00
#
_symmetry.space_group_name_H-M   'P 1'
#
loop_
_entity.id
_entity.type
_entity.pdbx_description
1 polymer ?
#
loop_
_entity_poly.entity_id
_entity_poly.type
_entity_poly.pdbx_seq_one_letter_code
_entity_poly.pdbx_strand_id
1 'polypeptide(L)'
;MSHDIRTPMNVIMGFTNIALQHADDSDKMKECLEKIQISGGNLQELIDDVLDISRIESGEFKIVSQPVKLPELFDFYCQAIAGMAEAKNIRFSGKLHDISHNVLLSDQIRLGQIYMNLHSNAVKYTPENGDVKFEVYEEKLAESGKVRLVSVVSDTGIGMTPEFMEQMYSAFSRAVDTRVNKVRGSGLGLAIVKKIVDLMDMQMPVMNGLEATAAIRKLDSETAKHSPIIALTANAYHEDIQKCLAAGMNAHLSKPINIDRAVRTIQGRKRICG
;
A
#
# COMPACT_ATOMS: atom_id res chain seq x y z
N MET A 1 -18.25 5.47 -3.87
CA MET A 1 -17.81 6.73 -3.21
C MET A 1 -18.96 7.50 -2.55
N SER A 2 -19.92 8.14 -3.26
CA SER A 2 -20.99 8.92 -2.58
C SER A 2 -21.83 8.10 -1.60
N HIS A 3 -22.10 6.83 -1.87
CA HIS A 3 -22.81 5.94 -0.96
C HIS A 3 -22.02 5.65 0.32
N ASP A 4 -20.72 5.45 0.20
CA ASP A 4 -19.85 5.04 1.31
C ASP A 4 -19.58 6.20 2.28
N ILE A 5 -19.60 7.44 1.79
CA ILE A 5 -19.59 8.66 2.60
C ILE A 5 -20.96 8.89 3.28
N ARG A 6 -22.06 8.67 2.55
CA ARG A 6 -23.41 8.91 3.06
C ARG A 6 -23.78 8.00 4.22
N THR A 7 -23.31 6.75 4.19
CA THR A 7 -23.65 5.76 5.21
C THR A 7 -23.17 6.18 6.62
N PRO A 8 -21.87 6.44 6.88
CA PRO A 8 -21.42 6.89 8.21
C PRO A 8 -22.02 8.26 8.58
N MET A 9 -22.22 9.14 7.63
CA MET A 9 -22.87 10.43 7.88
C MET A 9 -24.31 10.26 8.39
N ASN A 10 -25.10 9.38 7.78
CA ASN A 10 -26.47 9.09 8.22
C ASN A 10 -26.48 8.44 9.61
N VAL A 11 -25.49 7.61 9.94
CA VAL A 11 -25.34 7.00 11.28
C VAL A 11 -25.06 8.09 12.33
N ILE A 12 -24.14 9.02 12.04
CA ILE A 12 -23.84 10.17 12.91
C ILE A 12 -25.10 10.98 13.15
N MET A 13 -25.80 11.39 12.10
CA MET A 13 -27.03 12.18 12.18
C MET A 13 -28.13 11.44 12.97
N GLY A 14 -28.30 10.14 12.72
CA GLY A 14 -29.30 9.32 13.42
C GLY A 14 -29.05 9.22 14.92
N PHE A 15 -27.82 8.89 15.33
CA PHE A 15 -27.47 8.79 16.75
C PHE A 15 -27.43 10.15 17.44
N THR A 16 -27.11 11.24 16.74
CA THR A 16 -27.23 12.60 17.28
C THR A 16 -28.69 12.92 17.61
N ASN A 17 -29.63 12.61 16.71
CA ASN A 17 -31.06 12.82 16.97
C ASN A 17 -31.56 11.96 18.13
N ILE A 18 -31.12 10.70 18.24
CA ILE A 18 -31.48 9.82 19.37
C ILE A 18 -30.90 10.39 20.69
N ALA A 19 -29.65 10.83 20.71
CA ALA A 19 -29.03 11.43 21.89
C ALA A 19 -29.81 12.69 22.37
N LEU A 20 -30.22 13.55 21.44
CA LEU A 20 -31.01 14.75 21.75
C LEU A 20 -32.39 14.41 22.32
N GLN A 21 -33.03 13.33 21.88
CA GLN A 21 -34.33 12.88 22.41
C GLN A 21 -34.24 12.22 23.78
N HIS A 22 -33.06 11.78 24.19
CA HIS A 22 -32.81 11.04 25.44
C HIS A 22 -31.72 11.74 26.26
N ALA A 23 -31.74 13.07 26.26
CA ALA A 23 -30.74 13.90 26.97
C ALA A 23 -30.67 13.65 28.49
N ASP A 24 -31.77 13.20 29.09
CA ASP A 24 -31.86 12.89 30.52
C ASP A 24 -31.40 11.46 30.86
N ASP A 25 -31.15 10.60 29.84
CA ASP A 25 -30.68 9.22 30.00
C ASP A 25 -29.19 9.16 29.70
N SER A 26 -28.35 9.20 30.74
CA SER A 26 -26.89 9.22 30.65
C SER A 26 -26.30 8.00 29.94
N ASP A 27 -26.87 6.79 30.18
CA ASP A 27 -26.34 5.58 29.61
C ASP A 27 -26.61 5.51 28.10
N LYS A 28 -27.85 5.88 27.71
CA LYS A 28 -28.25 5.94 26.31
C LYS A 28 -27.52 7.03 25.55
N MET A 29 -27.26 8.17 26.18
CA MET A 29 -26.46 9.24 25.62
C MET A 29 -25.03 8.76 25.36
N LYS A 30 -24.41 8.07 26.32
CA LYS A 30 -23.07 7.53 26.21
C LYS A 30 -22.98 6.53 25.03
N GLU A 31 -23.93 5.61 24.93
CA GLU A 31 -24.01 4.68 23.81
C GLU A 31 -24.09 5.41 22.44
N CYS A 32 -24.92 6.45 22.35
CA CYS A 32 -25.04 7.27 21.14
C CYS A 32 -23.72 7.96 20.78
N LEU A 33 -23.05 8.55 21.76
CA LEU A 33 -21.76 9.23 21.56
C LEU A 33 -20.67 8.26 21.08
N GLU A 34 -20.61 7.06 21.64
CA GLU A 34 -19.69 6.00 21.18
C GLU A 34 -19.95 5.62 19.72
N LYS A 35 -21.22 5.48 19.33
CA LYS A 35 -21.58 5.18 17.92
C LYS A 35 -21.24 6.34 16.98
N ILE A 36 -21.43 7.57 17.41
CA ILE A 36 -21.07 8.79 16.67
C ILE A 36 -19.54 8.82 16.48
N GLN A 37 -18.78 8.58 17.54
CA GLN A 37 -17.31 8.60 17.52
C GLN A 37 -16.77 7.54 16.56
N ILE A 38 -17.27 6.30 16.64
CA ILE A 38 -16.87 5.22 15.73
C ILE A 38 -17.19 5.58 14.27
N SER A 39 -18.38 6.13 14.01
CA SER A 39 -18.78 6.48 12.65
C SER A 39 -18.02 7.68 12.12
N GLY A 40 -17.65 8.64 12.97
CA GLY A 40 -16.80 9.77 12.64
C GLY A 40 -15.39 9.32 12.24
N GLY A 41 -14.79 8.40 13.01
CA GLY A 41 -13.49 7.80 12.69
C GLY A 41 -13.50 7.07 11.33
N ASN A 42 -14.54 6.26 11.08
CA ASN A 42 -14.68 5.56 9.79
C ASN A 42 -14.83 6.54 8.61
N LEU A 43 -15.52 7.67 8.80
CA LEU A 43 -15.67 8.69 7.76
C LEU A 43 -14.35 9.39 7.48
N GLN A 44 -13.60 9.72 8.53
CA GLN A 44 -12.28 10.34 8.41
C GLN A 44 -11.32 9.43 7.65
N GLU A 45 -11.21 8.14 8.05
CA GLU A 45 -10.37 7.15 7.36
C GLU A 45 -10.70 7.06 5.85
N LEU A 46 -12.00 7.06 5.51
CA LEU A 46 -12.43 7.00 4.12
C LEU A 46 -12.05 8.26 3.33
N ILE A 47 -12.14 9.44 3.96
CA ILE A 47 -11.73 10.71 3.33
C ILE A 47 -10.22 10.71 3.10
N ASP A 48 -9.43 10.28 4.08
CA ASP A 48 -7.97 10.20 3.99
C ASP A 48 -7.54 9.22 2.88
N ASP A 49 -8.19 8.06 2.78
CA ASP A 49 -7.99 7.08 1.72
C ASP A 49 -8.24 7.69 0.32
N VAL A 50 -9.35 8.42 0.15
CA VAL A 50 -9.71 9.06 -1.12
C VAL A 50 -8.71 10.16 -1.50
N LEU A 51 -8.27 10.95 -0.51
CA LEU A 51 -7.26 12.00 -0.73
C LEU A 51 -5.91 11.39 -1.11
N ASP A 52 -5.50 10.29 -0.46
CA ASP A 52 -4.24 9.61 -0.81
C ASP A 52 -4.29 9.06 -2.23
N ILE A 53 -5.39 8.40 -2.65
CA ILE A 53 -5.54 7.95 -4.04
C ILE A 53 -5.47 9.12 -5.01
N SER A 54 -6.18 10.22 -4.72
CA SER A 54 -6.17 11.41 -5.58
C SER A 54 -4.77 12.00 -5.73
N ARG A 55 -4.01 12.11 -4.62
CA ARG A 55 -2.61 12.59 -4.65
C ARG A 55 -1.69 11.65 -5.42
N ILE A 56 -1.91 10.33 -5.33
CA ILE A 56 -1.15 9.35 -6.10
C ILE A 56 -1.44 9.49 -7.58
N GLU A 57 -2.71 9.65 -7.96
CA GLU A 57 -3.13 9.79 -9.36
C GLU A 57 -2.67 11.12 -9.98
N SER A 58 -2.63 12.21 -9.21
CA SER A 58 -2.08 13.49 -9.67
C SER A 58 -0.54 13.54 -9.69
N GLY A 59 0.14 12.50 -9.17
CA GLY A 59 1.60 12.49 -9.06
C GLY A 59 2.16 13.40 -7.96
N GLU A 60 1.31 13.92 -7.09
CA GLU A 60 1.71 14.78 -5.95
C GLU A 60 2.14 13.98 -4.72
N PHE A 61 1.88 12.66 -4.72
CA PHE A 61 2.24 11.79 -3.62
C PHE A 61 3.76 11.55 -3.60
N LYS A 62 4.41 12.06 -2.56
CA LYS A 62 5.86 11.96 -2.39
C LYS A 62 6.19 10.96 -1.29
N ILE A 63 7.20 10.15 -1.53
CA ILE A 63 7.85 9.32 -0.50
C ILE A 63 8.97 10.14 0.14
N VAL A 64 8.95 10.26 1.45
CA VAL A 64 9.96 11.01 2.21
C VAL A 64 10.94 10.01 2.83
N SER A 65 12.10 9.85 2.19
CA SER A 65 13.15 8.94 2.69
C SER A 65 13.85 9.57 3.88
N GLN A 66 13.76 8.91 5.05
CA GLN A 66 14.39 9.32 6.29
C GLN A 66 14.94 8.10 7.04
N PRO A 67 15.89 8.27 7.98
CA PRO A 67 16.35 7.16 8.81
C PRO A 67 15.21 6.59 9.65
N VAL A 68 14.91 5.30 9.48
CA VAL A 68 13.89 4.56 10.21
C VAL A 68 14.57 3.44 10.98
N LYS A 69 14.37 3.40 12.29
CA LYS A 69 14.83 2.30 13.15
C LYS A 69 13.83 1.16 13.04
N LEU A 70 14.19 0.16 12.27
CA LEU A 70 13.30 -0.95 11.94
C LEU A 70 12.80 -1.73 13.17
N PRO A 71 13.61 -2.08 14.19
CA PRO A 71 13.12 -2.78 15.38
C PRO A 71 12.09 -1.94 16.16
N GLU A 72 12.35 -0.64 16.36
CA GLU A 72 11.42 0.24 17.10
C GLU A 72 10.08 0.38 16.33
N LEU A 73 10.14 0.51 15.02
CA LEU A 73 8.96 0.57 14.17
C LEU A 73 8.17 -0.74 14.21
N PHE A 74 8.85 -1.87 14.12
CA PHE A 74 8.24 -3.19 14.19
C PHE A 74 7.52 -3.42 15.53
N ASP A 75 8.19 -3.13 16.65
CA ASP A 75 7.63 -3.29 17.99
C ASP A 75 6.40 -2.39 18.20
N PHE A 76 6.46 -1.14 17.71
CA PHE A 76 5.34 -0.21 17.77
C PHE A 76 4.09 -0.77 17.07
N TYR A 77 4.25 -1.29 15.83
CA TYR A 77 3.12 -1.87 15.10
C TYR A 77 2.66 -3.20 15.68
N CYS A 78 3.58 -4.04 16.19
CA CYS A 78 3.21 -5.27 16.88
C CYS A 78 2.32 -4.99 18.10
N GLN A 79 2.61 -3.97 18.90
CA GLN A 79 1.79 -3.58 20.05
C GLN A 79 0.39 -3.10 19.61
N ALA A 80 0.33 -2.23 18.60
CA ALA A 80 -0.94 -1.76 18.07
C ALA A 80 -1.83 -2.89 17.53
N ILE A 81 -1.23 -3.81 16.77
CA ILE A 81 -1.92 -4.96 16.17
C ILE A 81 -2.36 -5.95 17.25
N ALA A 82 -1.50 -6.21 18.26
CA ALA A 82 -1.84 -7.08 19.38
C ALA A 82 -3.09 -6.59 20.11
N GLY A 83 -3.20 -5.28 20.38
CA GLY A 83 -4.40 -4.69 20.98
C GLY A 83 -5.66 -4.89 20.13
N MET A 84 -5.56 -4.73 18.81
CA MET A 84 -6.67 -4.99 17.89
C MET A 84 -7.08 -6.46 17.86
N ALA A 85 -6.12 -7.37 17.89
CA ALA A 85 -6.34 -8.81 17.88
C ALA A 85 -6.96 -9.29 19.20
N GLU A 86 -6.47 -8.79 20.34
CA GLU A 86 -7.00 -9.09 21.67
C GLU A 86 -8.47 -8.69 21.81
N ALA A 87 -8.83 -7.48 21.34
CA ALA A 87 -10.20 -6.99 21.34
C ALA A 87 -11.18 -7.90 20.57
N LYS A 88 -10.68 -8.80 19.72
CA LYS A 88 -11.46 -9.76 18.93
C LYS A 88 -11.18 -11.22 19.30
N ASN A 89 -10.48 -11.48 20.40
CA ASN A 89 -10.04 -12.82 20.80
C ASN A 89 -9.26 -13.58 19.71
N ILE A 90 -8.37 -12.87 19.00
CA ILE A 90 -7.49 -13.44 17.96
C ILE A 90 -6.08 -13.58 18.55
N ARG A 91 -5.40 -14.69 18.26
CA ARG A 91 -4.00 -14.86 18.63
C ARG A 91 -3.11 -14.11 17.64
N PHE A 92 -2.31 -13.18 18.14
CA PHE A 92 -1.33 -12.45 17.34
C PHE A 92 0.10 -12.88 17.68
N SER A 93 0.94 -13.01 16.65
CA SER A 93 2.37 -13.20 16.82
C SER A 93 3.15 -12.37 15.81
N GLY A 94 4.11 -11.57 16.32
CA GLY A 94 5.05 -10.80 15.52
C GLY A 94 6.46 -11.38 15.63
N LYS A 95 7.18 -11.46 14.52
CA LYS A 95 8.58 -11.89 14.49
C LYS A 95 9.38 -11.05 13.51
N LEU A 96 10.39 -10.37 14.04
CA LEU A 96 11.44 -9.76 13.25
C LEU A 96 12.57 -10.80 13.15
N HIS A 97 12.83 -11.29 11.94
CA HIS A 97 13.91 -12.23 11.69
C HIS A 97 15.25 -11.51 11.70
N ASP A 98 16.35 -12.28 11.62
CA ASP A 98 17.70 -11.73 11.65
C ASP A 98 17.86 -10.65 10.58
N ILE A 99 17.94 -9.40 11.02
CA ILE A 99 18.21 -8.24 10.19
C ILE A 99 19.64 -7.79 10.37
N SER A 100 20.29 -7.45 9.27
CA SER A 100 21.67 -6.95 9.27
C SER A 100 21.72 -5.44 9.52
N HIS A 101 20.63 -4.70 9.21
CA HIS A 101 20.57 -3.25 9.29
C HIS A 101 19.42 -2.79 10.20
N ASN A 102 19.76 -2.28 11.37
CA ASN A 102 18.76 -1.75 12.33
C ASN A 102 18.15 -0.42 11.88
N VAL A 103 18.85 0.32 11.01
CA VAL A 103 18.39 1.61 10.49
C VAL A 103 18.36 1.54 8.97
N LEU A 104 17.21 1.83 8.39
CA LEU A 104 17.00 1.88 6.95
C LEU A 104 16.55 3.28 6.53
N LEU A 105 16.92 3.70 5.32
CA LEU A 105 16.33 4.89 4.70
C LEU A 105 14.99 4.50 4.09
N SER A 106 13.90 5.02 4.66
CA SER A 106 12.54 4.72 4.19
C SER A 106 11.56 5.79 4.65
N ASP A 107 10.31 5.69 4.22
CA ASP A 107 9.21 6.52 4.73
C ASP A 107 8.47 5.78 5.83
N GLN A 108 8.70 6.20 7.08
CA GLN A 108 8.08 5.60 8.26
C GLN A 108 6.56 5.67 8.23
N ILE A 109 5.99 6.79 7.75
CA ILE A 109 4.54 7.00 7.71
C ILE A 109 3.92 6.04 6.70
N ARG A 110 4.54 5.90 5.53
CA ARG A 110 4.04 5.03 4.46
C ARG A 110 4.22 3.55 4.77
N LEU A 111 5.33 3.16 5.41
CA LEU A 111 5.46 1.80 5.97
C LEU A 111 4.36 1.51 6.98
N GLY A 112 4.08 2.46 7.87
CA GLY A 112 3.00 2.33 8.83
C GLY A 112 1.63 2.18 8.18
N GLN A 113 1.36 2.94 7.15
CA GLN A 113 0.12 2.85 6.39
C GLN A 113 -0.04 1.48 5.72
N ILE A 114 1.03 0.93 5.13
CA ILE A 114 1.04 -0.44 4.60
C ILE A 114 0.71 -1.45 5.71
N TYR A 115 1.43 -1.39 6.83
CA TYR A 115 1.25 -2.34 7.92
C TYR A 115 -0.15 -2.28 8.52
N MET A 116 -0.67 -1.10 8.80
CA MET A 116 -2.01 -0.94 9.36
C MET A 116 -3.10 -1.42 8.40
N ASN A 117 -3.01 -1.11 7.10
CA ASN A 117 -3.96 -1.59 6.10
C ASN A 117 -3.99 -3.12 5.98
N LEU A 118 -2.83 -3.78 5.96
CA LEU A 118 -2.75 -5.23 5.86
C LEU A 118 -3.26 -5.91 7.13
N HIS A 119 -2.82 -5.45 8.32
CA HIS A 119 -3.17 -6.09 9.58
C HIS A 119 -4.61 -5.81 10.01
N SER A 120 -5.12 -4.60 9.77
CA SER A 120 -6.54 -4.33 10.02
C SER A 120 -7.43 -5.26 9.19
N ASN A 121 -7.06 -5.55 7.94
CA ASN A 121 -7.74 -6.55 7.12
C ASN A 121 -7.57 -7.95 7.70
N ALA A 122 -6.37 -8.38 8.07
CA ALA A 122 -6.13 -9.69 8.66
C ALA A 122 -6.98 -9.91 9.93
N VAL A 123 -6.94 -8.96 10.88
CA VAL A 123 -7.77 -9.03 12.11
C VAL A 123 -9.27 -9.00 11.78
N LYS A 124 -9.68 -8.17 10.83
CA LYS A 124 -11.06 -7.97 10.43
C LYS A 124 -11.70 -9.24 9.87
N TYR A 125 -10.97 -9.96 9.01
CA TYR A 125 -11.47 -11.14 8.29
C TYR A 125 -11.14 -12.47 8.98
N THR A 126 -10.34 -12.46 10.05
CA THR A 126 -10.09 -13.66 10.88
C THR A 126 -11.22 -13.80 11.91
N PRO A 127 -11.83 -14.99 12.07
CA PRO A 127 -12.81 -15.25 13.12
C PRO A 127 -12.16 -15.25 14.51
N GLU A 128 -12.99 -15.18 15.56
CA GLU A 128 -12.53 -15.37 16.94
C GLU A 128 -11.76 -16.69 17.09
N ASN A 129 -10.75 -16.67 17.96
CA ASN A 129 -9.81 -17.76 18.19
C ASN A 129 -8.92 -18.14 16.99
N GLY A 130 -8.95 -17.36 15.91
CA GLY A 130 -8.03 -17.50 14.79
C GLY A 130 -6.63 -16.95 15.10
N ASP A 131 -5.76 -17.00 14.10
CA ASP A 131 -4.35 -16.58 14.20
C ASP A 131 -4.05 -15.50 13.18
N VAL A 132 -3.29 -14.50 13.59
CA VAL A 132 -2.66 -13.50 12.71
C VAL A 132 -1.16 -13.47 13.01
N LYS A 133 -0.32 -13.55 11.98
CA LYS A 133 1.13 -13.51 12.09
C LYS A 133 1.69 -12.36 11.28
N PHE A 134 2.70 -11.70 11.85
CA PHE A 134 3.47 -10.66 11.18
C PHE A 134 4.96 -11.01 11.22
N GLU A 135 5.56 -11.23 10.07
CA GLU A 135 6.97 -11.57 9.96
C GLU A 135 7.68 -10.59 9.01
N VAL A 136 8.87 -10.16 9.40
CA VAL A 136 9.69 -9.24 8.61
C VAL A 136 11.07 -9.83 8.43
N TYR A 137 11.56 -9.84 7.19
CA TYR A 137 12.87 -10.33 6.78
C TYR A 137 13.63 -9.26 6.02
N GLU A 138 14.95 -9.32 6.09
CA GLU A 138 15.85 -8.57 5.24
C GLU A 138 16.46 -9.49 4.18
N GLU A 139 16.26 -9.16 2.90
CA GLU A 139 16.95 -9.81 1.80
C GLU A 139 18.04 -8.89 1.24
N LYS A 140 19.27 -9.41 1.14
CA LYS A 140 20.37 -8.69 0.51
C LYS A 140 20.15 -8.62 -0.99
N LEU A 141 20.22 -7.42 -1.55
CA LEU A 141 20.25 -7.23 -2.99
C LEU A 141 21.70 -7.31 -3.49
N ALA A 142 21.86 -7.71 -4.76
CA ALA A 142 23.18 -7.71 -5.40
C ALA A 142 23.78 -6.30 -5.52
N GLU A 143 22.94 -5.27 -5.43
CA GLU A 143 23.31 -3.87 -5.44
C GLU A 143 23.84 -3.44 -4.08
N SER A 144 25.07 -2.90 -4.05
CA SER A 144 25.70 -2.45 -2.81
C SER A 144 24.90 -1.33 -2.13
N GLY A 145 24.69 -1.46 -0.82
CA GLY A 145 24.01 -0.44 -0.02
C GLY A 145 22.48 -0.49 -0.05
N LYS A 146 21.87 -1.50 -0.69
CA LYS A 146 20.42 -1.70 -0.70
C LYS A 146 20.02 -3.04 -0.11
N VAL A 147 18.88 -3.06 0.53
CA VAL A 147 18.23 -4.26 1.07
C VAL A 147 16.77 -4.27 0.63
N ARG A 148 16.21 -5.45 0.47
CA ARG A 148 14.78 -5.63 0.31
C ARG A 148 14.19 -5.98 1.66
N LEU A 149 13.23 -5.17 2.12
CA LEU A 149 12.43 -5.50 3.28
C LEU A 149 11.21 -6.33 2.84
N VAL A 150 11.15 -7.57 3.27
CA VAL A 150 10.03 -8.48 2.99
C VAL A 150 9.17 -8.56 4.23
N SER A 151 7.93 -8.10 4.14
CA SER A 151 6.96 -8.14 5.22
C SER A 151 5.84 -9.12 4.85
N VAL A 152 5.62 -10.12 5.69
CA VAL A 152 4.62 -11.17 5.48
C VAL A 152 3.56 -11.06 6.56
N VAL A 153 2.31 -10.93 6.13
CA VAL A 153 1.14 -10.99 7.00
C VAL A 153 0.36 -12.25 6.63
N SER A 154 0.15 -13.12 7.61
CA SER A 154 -0.59 -14.36 7.42
C SER A 154 -1.75 -14.41 8.40
N ASP A 155 -2.91 -14.86 7.95
CA ASP A 155 -4.10 -15.01 8.76
C ASP A 155 -4.80 -16.35 8.49
N THR A 156 -5.62 -16.79 9.46
CA THR A 156 -6.47 -17.98 9.33
C THR A 156 -7.94 -17.60 9.05
N GLY A 157 -8.12 -16.49 8.37
CA GLY A 157 -9.41 -15.92 8.03
C GLY A 157 -10.15 -16.67 6.92
N ILE A 158 -11.20 -16.05 6.44
CA ILE A 158 -12.08 -16.62 5.40
C ILE A 158 -11.42 -16.80 4.03
N GLY A 159 -10.21 -16.25 3.85
CA GLY A 159 -9.51 -16.25 2.57
C GLY A 159 -10.17 -15.36 1.50
N MET A 160 -9.62 -15.44 0.29
CA MET A 160 -10.09 -14.70 -0.88
C MET A 160 -10.41 -15.68 -2.01
N THR A 161 -11.48 -15.42 -2.75
CA THR A 161 -11.78 -16.21 -3.96
C THR A 161 -10.81 -15.84 -5.09
N PRO A 162 -10.55 -16.77 -6.04
CA PRO A 162 -9.69 -16.47 -7.17
C PRO A 162 -10.13 -15.20 -7.95
N GLU A 163 -11.44 -15.04 -8.14
CA GLU A 163 -12.02 -13.91 -8.86
C GLU A 163 -11.78 -12.59 -8.12
N PHE A 164 -11.82 -12.60 -6.78
CA PHE A 164 -11.52 -11.42 -6.00
C PHE A 164 -10.02 -11.10 -6.02
N MET A 165 -9.15 -12.12 -5.99
CA MET A 165 -7.70 -11.93 -6.04
C MET A 165 -7.25 -11.21 -7.33
N GLU A 166 -7.93 -11.42 -8.47
CA GLU A 166 -7.62 -10.70 -9.72
C GLU A 166 -7.88 -9.19 -9.64
N GLN A 167 -8.81 -8.77 -8.80
CA GLN A 167 -9.24 -7.38 -8.70
C GLN A 167 -9.00 -6.74 -7.31
N MET A 168 -8.38 -7.46 -6.36
CA MET A 168 -8.24 -6.99 -4.97
C MET A 168 -7.46 -5.68 -4.82
N TYR A 169 -6.63 -5.33 -5.79
CA TYR A 169 -5.89 -4.07 -5.86
C TYR A 169 -6.61 -2.97 -6.63
N SER A 170 -7.79 -3.23 -7.17
CA SER A 170 -8.61 -2.21 -7.81
C SER A 170 -9.30 -1.35 -6.75
N ALA A 171 -9.31 -0.04 -6.96
CA ALA A 171 -9.98 0.88 -6.03
C ALA A 171 -11.48 0.54 -5.90
N PHE A 172 -12.01 0.59 -4.68
CA PHE A 172 -13.39 0.26 -4.33
C PHE A 172 -13.78 -1.21 -4.56
N SER A 173 -12.82 -2.10 -4.80
CA SER A 173 -13.08 -3.52 -4.94
C SER A 173 -13.42 -4.14 -3.59
N ARG A 174 -14.51 -4.90 -3.54
CA ARG A 174 -14.97 -5.64 -2.34
C ARG A 174 -15.39 -7.04 -2.74
N ALA A 175 -15.03 -8.02 -1.92
CA ALA A 175 -15.51 -9.38 -2.12
C ALA A 175 -17.04 -9.43 -2.04
N VAL A 176 -17.68 -9.96 -3.08
CA VAL A 176 -19.13 -10.24 -3.09
C VAL A 176 -19.34 -11.62 -2.47
N ASP A 177 -19.23 -11.69 -1.14
CA ASP A 177 -19.46 -12.93 -0.39
C ASP A 177 -20.42 -12.62 0.77
N THR A 178 -21.43 -13.46 0.93
CA THR A 178 -22.42 -13.33 2.02
C THR A 178 -21.79 -13.39 3.40
N ARG A 179 -20.63 -14.04 3.55
CA ARG A 179 -19.83 -14.09 4.77
C ARG A 179 -19.20 -12.74 5.11
N VAL A 180 -18.96 -11.88 4.09
CA VAL A 180 -18.27 -10.58 4.17
C VAL A 180 -19.23 -9.41 4.21
N ASN A 181 -20.49 -9.57 3.79
CA ASN A 181 -21.50 -8.51 3.68
C ASN A 181 -21.74 -7.72 4.99
N LYS A 182 -21.40 -8.28 6.13
CA LYS A 182 -21.47 -7.61 7.44
C LYS A 182 -20.19 -6.83 7.80
N VAL A 183 -19.11 -6.99 7.04
CA VAL A 183 -17.79 -6.43 7.34
C VAL A 183 -17.64 -5.12 6.56
N ARG A 184 -17.67 -3.98 7.25
CA ARG A 184 -17.54 -2.64 6.65
C ARG A 184 -16.10 -2.40 6.18
N GLY A 185 -15.93 -1.67 5.07
CA GLY A 185 -14.62 -1.21 4.58
C GLY A 185 -14.76 -0.42 3.29
N SER A 186 -13.81 0.48 3.03
CA SER A 186 -13.77 1.34 1.85
C SER A 186 -13.48 0.57 0.55
N GLY A 187 -12.77 -0.55 0.63
CA GLY A 187 -12.21 -1.24 -0.53
C GLY A 187 -11.03 -0.48 -1.17
N LEU A 188 -10.44 0.48 -0.45
CA LEU A 188 -9.31 1.31 -0.91
C LEU A 188 -7.98 0.85 -0.33
N GLY A 189 -7.96 0.26 0.87
CA GLY A 189 -6.74 -0.05 1.61
C GLY A 189 -5.74 -0.88 0.81
N LEU A 190 -6.14 -1.98 0.14
CA LEU A 190 -5.23 -2.79 -0.67
C LEU A 190 -4.76 -2.07 -1.93
N ALA A 191 -5.61 -1.24 -2.55
CA ALA A 191 -5.22 -0.41 -3.68
C ALA A 191 -4.16 0.61 -3.28
N ILE A 192 -4.31 1.24 -2.10
CA ILE A 192 -3.33 2.18 -1.52
C ILE A 192 -2.02 1.44 -1.22
N VAL A 193 -2.07 0.29 -0.55
CA VAL A 193 -0.88 -0.55 -0.28
C VAL A 193 -0.11 -0.82 -1.56
N LYS A 194 -0.78 -1.32 -2.60
CA LYS A 194 -0.15 -1.61 -3.89
C LYS A 194 0.54 -0.37 -4.48
N LYS A 195 -0.15 0.77 -4.50
CA LYS A 195 0.38 2.02 -5.04
C LYS A 195 1.57 2.56 -4.23
N ILE A 196 1.51 2.50 -2.89
CA ILE A 196 2.64 2.92 -2.03
C ILE A 196 3.85 2.01 -2.26
N VAL A 197 3.67 0.69 -2.27
CA VAL A 197 4.76 -0.27 -2.53
C VAL A 197 5.39 -0.01 -3.90
N ASP A 198 4.59 0.20 -4.95
CA ASP A 198 5.09 0.51 -6.28
C ASP A 198 5.91 1.82 -6.30
N LEU A 199 5.46 2.85 -5.57
CA LEU A 199 6.17 4.12 -5.45
C LEU A 199 7.48 3.98 -4.65
N MET A 200 7.48 3.18 -3.58
CA MET A 200 8.68 2.92 -2.78
C MET A 200 9.70 2.07 -3.56
N ASP A 201 9.25 1.13 -4.41
CA ASP A 201 10.12 0.33 -5.28
C ASP A 201 10.74 1.16 -6.41
N MET A 202 10.02 2.18 -6.91
CA MET A 202 10.49 3.08 -7.97
C MET A 202 11.47 4.17 -7.49
N GLN A 203 11.44 4.54 -6.21
CA GLN A 203 12.34 5.55 -5.64
C GLN A 203 13.67 4.91 -5.19
N MET A 204 14.65 4.93 -6.09
CA MET A 204 16.02 4.54 -5.72
C MET A 204 16.60 5.57 -4.74
N PRO A 205 17.24 5.16 -3.62
CA PRO A 205 17.64 6.08 -2.54
C PRO A 205 18.68 7.14 -2.93
N VAL A 206 19.29 7.04 -4.10
CA VAL A 206 20.33 7.97 -4.59
C VAL A 206 19.92 8.66 -5.88
N MET A 207 19.16 7.99 -6.74
CA MET A 207 18.77 8.52 -8.06
C MET A 207 17.57 7.70 -8.58
N ASN A 208 16.48 8.36 -8.96
CA ASN A 208 15.38 7.67 -9.60
C ASN A 208 15.72 7.26 -11.04
N GLY A 209 14.96 6.32 -11.62
CA GLY A 209 15.24 5.80 -12.96
C GLY A 209 15.29 6.86 -14.06
N LEU A 210 14.52 7.95 -13.95
CA LEU A 210 14.54 9.08 -14.89
C LEU A 210 15.82 9.90 -14.75
N GLU A 211 16.21 10.19 -13.52
CA GLU A 211 17.46 10.91 -13.21
C GLU A 211 18.69 10.08 -13.60
N ALA A 212 18.67 8.77 -13.31
CA ALA A 212 19.72 7.84 -13.72
C ALA A 212 19.87 7.82 -15.26
N THR A 213 18.76 7.76 -15.99
CA THR A 213 18.79 7.83 -17.45
C THR A 213 19.37 9.15 -17.95
N ALA A 214 18.92 10.26 -17.39
CA ALA A 214 19.43 11.57 -17.75
C ALA A 214 20.94 11.72 -17.43
N ALA A 215 21.39 11.15 -16.32
CA ALA A 215 22.82 11.12 -15.96
C ALA A 215 23.63 10.25 -16.93
N ILE A 216 23.16 9.04 -17.27
CA ILE A 216 23.81 8.14 -18.24
C ILE A 216 23.93 8.84 -19.61
N ARG A 217 22.87 9.53 -20.06
CA ARG A 217 22.90 10.24 -21.36
C ARG A 217 23.84 11.45 -21.40
N LYS A 218 24.21 11.99 -20.23
CA LYS A 218 25.20 13.06 -20.10
C LYS A 218 26.64 12.60 -20.03
N LEU A 219 26.88 11.29 -19.85
CA LEU A 219 28.23 10.75 -19.84
C LEU A 219 28.89 10.94 -21.22
N ASP A 220 30.16 11.34 -21.21
CA ASP A 220 30.94 11.53 -22.44
C ASP A 220 31.52 10.17 -22.94
N SER A 221 30.61 9.26 -23.22
CA SER A 221 30.90 7.92 -23.71
C SER A 221 29.90 7.55 -24.80
N GLU A 222 30.41 7.15 -25.96
CA GLU A 222 29.58 6.71 -27.08
C GLU A 222 28.70 5.52 -26.69
N THR A 223 29.22 4.59 -25.89
CA THR A 223 28.45 3.45 -25.38
C THR A 223 27.29 3.92 -24.50
N ALA A 224 27.51 4.89 -23.61
CA ALA A 224 26.48 5.40 -22.72
C ALA A 224 25.38 6.17 -23.48
N LYS A 225 25.76 6.94 -24.51
CA LYS A 225 24.81 7.67 -25.36
C LYS A 225 23.89 6.75 -26.17
N HIS A 226 24.40 5.59 -26.61
CA HIS A 226 23.68 4.68 -27.50
C HIS A 226 23.14 3.41 -26.83
N SER A 227 23.53 3.11 -25.58
CA SER A 227 22.99 1.95 -24.86
C SER A 227 21.47 2.03 -24.72
N PRO A 228 20.74 0.97 -25.09
CA PRO A 228 19.29 0.96 -24.93
C PRO A 228 18.92 0.92 -23.44
N ILE A 229 18.14 1.89 -22.99
CA ILE A 229 17.59 1.97 -21.63
C ILE A 229 16.09 1.71 -21.72
N ILE A 230 15.62 0.72 -20.99
CA ILE A 230 14.22 0.30 -21.00
C ILE A 230 13.65 0.48 -19.61
N ALA A 231 12.57 1.26 -19.49
CA ALA A 231 11.84 1.40 -18.24
C ALA A 231 11.05 0.13 -17.92
N LEU A 232 11.17 -0.36 -16.70
CA LEU A 232 10.31 -1.41 -16.14
C LEU A 232 9.42 -0.77 -15.09
N THR A 233 8.15 -0.52 -15.41
CA THR A 233 7.23 0.16 -14.49
C THR A 233 6.08 -0.75 -14.10
N ALA A 234 5.52 -0.54 -12.90
CA ALA A 234 4.31 -1.23 -12.47
C ALA A 234 3.07 -0.77 -13.26
N ASN A 235 3.10 0.46 -13.79
CA ASN A 235 1.98 1.09 -14.49
C ASN A 235 2.33 1.50 -15.91
N ALA A 236 1.38 1.31 -16.83
CA ALA A 236 1.47 1.69 -18.24
C ALA A 236 0.64 2.96 -18.54
N TYR A 237 0.55 3.92 -17.61
CA TYR A 237 -0.12 5.19 -17.92
C TYR A 237 0.65 5.97 -18.98
N HIS A 238 -0.09 6.56 -19.89
CA HIS A 238 0.47 7.28 -21.04
C HIS A 238 1.42 8.42 -20.64
N GLU A 239 1.14 9.09 -19.51
CA GLU A 239 1.97 10.15 -18.96
C GLU A 239 3.33 9.65 -18.44
N ASP A 240 3.37 8.48 -17.82
CA ASP A 240 4.63 7.91 -17.30
C ASP A 240 5.51 7.40 -18.43
N ILE A 241 4.90 6.87 -19.50
CA ILE A 241 5.62 6.52 -20.73
C ILE A 241 6.25 7.76 -21.35
N GLN A 242 5.53 8.88 -21.43
CA GLN A 242 6.05 10.14 -21.96
C GLN A 242 7.22 10.70 -21.12
N LYS A 243 7.13 10.63 -19.79
CA LYS A 243 8.22 11.02 -18.88
C LYS A 243 9.47 10.16 -19.10
N CYS A 244 9.31 8.83 -19.23
CA CYS A 244 10.43 7.93 -19.52
C CYS A 244 11.11 8.24 -20.85
N LEU A 245 10.35 8.46 -21.90
CA LEU A 245 10.88 8.81 -23.21
C LEU A 245 11.57 10.20 -23.20
N ALA A 246 10.97 11.18 -22.52
CA ALA A 246 11.55 12.53 -22.36
C ALA A 246 12.88 12.52 -21.59
N ALA A 247 13.06 11.60 -20.63
CA ALA A 247 14.32 11.38 -19.93
C ALA A 247 15.40 10.70 -20.79
N GLY A 248 15.07 10.23 -22.00
CA GLY A 248 16.00 9.58 -22.91
C GLY A 248 15.99 8.05 -22.85
N MET A 249 14.96 7.44 -22.26
CA MET A 249 14.76 6.01 -22.33
C MET A 249 14.28 5.58 -23.72
N ASN A 250 14.63 4.37 -24.13
CA ASN A 250 14.35 3.89 -25.48
C ASN A 250 13.03 3.13 -25.58
N ALA A 251 12.57 2.52 -24.50
CA ALA A 251 11.34 1.77 -24.45
C ALA A 251 10.80 1.66 -23.02
N HIS A 252 9.57 1.17 -22.91
CA HIS A 252 8.86 0.94 -21.65
C HIS A 252 8.24 -0.45 -21.68
N LEU A 253 8.34 -1.17 -20.56
CA LEU A 253 7.68 -2.45 -20.30
C LEU A 253 6.94 -2.36 -18.98
N SER A 254 5.68 -2.78 -18.95
CA SER A 254 4.89 -2.87 -17.71
C SER A 254 5.12 -4.19 -16.99
N LYS A 255 5.13 -4.17 -15.66
CA LYS A 255 5.05 -5.38 -14.84
C LYS A 255 3.57 -5.87 -14.77
N PRO A 256 3.29 -7.20 -14.76
CA PRO A 256 4.24 -8.30 -14.85
C PRO A 256 4.87 -8.37 -16.24
N ILE A 257 6.16 -8.74 -16.28
CA ILE A 257 6.92 -8.75 -17.53
C ILE A 257 6.43 -9.92 -18.39
N ASN A 258 5.89 -9.58 -19.57
CA ASN A 258 5.66 -10.58 -20.61
C ASN A 258 6.98 -10.82 -21.34
N ILE A 259 7.54 -12.02 -21.17
CA ILE A 259 8.88 -12.41 -21.71
C ILE A 259 8.94 -12.20 -23.22
N ASP A 260 7.90 -12.60 -23.98
CA ASP A 260 7.89 -12.46 -25.44
C ASP A 260 7.90 -10.99 -25.88
N ARG A 261 7.21 -10.12 -25.15
CA ARG A 261 7.21 -8.67 -25.40
C ARG A 261 8.56 -8.06 -25.04
N ALA A 262 9.17 -8.48 -23.94
CA ALA A 262 10.50 -8.02 -23.53
C ALA A 262 11.56 -8.41 -24.59
N VAL A 263 11.57 -9.65 -25.04
CA VAL A 263 12.48 -10.15 -26.07
C VAL A 263 12.31 -9.38 -27.39
N ARG A 264 11.08 -9.18 -27.87
CA ARG A 264 10.80 -8.37 -29.07
C ARG A 264 11.27 -6.92 -28.94
N THR A 265 11.08 -6.31 -27.77
CA THR A 265 11.49 -4.93 -27.50
C THR A 265 13.02 -4.80 -27.52
N ILE A 266 13.75 -5.77 -26.96
CA ILE A 266 15.21 -5.82 -26.93
C ILE A 266 15.76 -6.12 -28.34
N GLN A 267 15.20 -7.11 -29.04
CA GLN A 267 15.67 -7.52 -30.39
C GLN A 267 15.36 -6.49 -31.47
N GLY A 268 14.19 -5.82 -31.39
CA GLY A 268 13.80 -4.78 -32.33
C GLY A 268 14.73 -3.55 -32.31
N ARG A 269 15.47 -3.34 -31.22
CA ARG A 269 16.43 -2.24 -31.05
C ARG A 269 17.88 -2.60 -31.43
N LYS A 270 18.24 -3.90 -31.47
CA LYS A 270 19.55 -4.34 -32.00
C LYS A 270 19.72 -4.10 -33.50
N ARG A 271 18.62 -3.89 -34.24
CA ARG A 271 18.69 -3.61 -35.69
C ARG A 271 18.94 -2.15 -36.06
N ILE A 272 19.01 -1.24 -35.07
CA ILE A 272 19.22 0.20 -35.32
C ILE A 272 20.67 0.63 -35.02
N CYS A 273 21.49 -0.26 -34.45
CA CYS A 273 22.90 -0.03 -34.11
C CYS A 273 23.85 -0.94 -34.94
N GLY A 274 23.47 -1.30 -36.17
CA GLY A 274 24.30 -2.02 -37.12
C GLY A 274 24.49 -1.17 -38.37
#